data_b35af74a0b030647bac750208262a2e1
#
_entry.id   b35af74a0b030647bac750208262a2e1
#
_cell.length_a   1.000
_cell.length_b   1.000
_cell.length_c   1.000
_cell.angle_alpha   90.00
_cell.angle_beta   90.00
_cell.angle_gamma   90.00
#
_symmetry.space_group_name_H-M   'P 1'
#
loop_
_entity.id
_entity.type
_entity.pdbx_description
1 polymer ?
#
loop_
_entity_poly.entity_id
_entity_poly.type
_entity_poly.pdbx_seq_one_letter_code
_entity_poly.pdbx_strand_id
1 'polypeptide(L)'
;MDFSNIIGHEKIKKDVLDIIEKNNASHSYMFIGQEGIGKLMLAKEFAKGLLCLSDNKSECNNCDSCIKFTSGNHPDFTIVEPDGNYIKIDQIRDMQDSIYQKPIISSKKVFIINNADKMREEAQNALLKTLEEPPHYIVIILVVSNENLLLNTIKSRCLKIHFSNLSKE
;
A
#
# COMPACT_ATOMS: atom_id res chain seq x y z
N MET A 1 1.96 -8.28 13.30
CA MET A 1 0.99 -8.27 12.16
C MET A 1 -0.04 -9.35 12.37
N ASP A 2 -1.26 -9.10 12.05
CA ASP A 2 -2.35 -10.06 12.24
C ASP A 2 -2.98 -10.42 10.88
N PHE A 3 -2.72 -11.64 10.42
CA PHE A 3 -3.29 -12.19 9.20
C PHE A 3 -4.51 -13.09 9.45
N SER A 4 -4.99 -13.17 10.70
CA SER A 4 -6.09 -14.09 11.09
C SER A 4 -7.39 -13.86 10.29
N ASN A 5 -7.64 -12.60 9.91
CA ASN A 5 -8.83 -12.23 9.14
C ASN A 5 -8.62 -12.33 7.62
N ILE A 6 -7.43 -12.71 7.16
CA ILE A 6 -7.11 -12.86 5.75
C ILE A 6 -7.07 -14.36 5.43
N ILE A 7 -8.10 -14.82 4.74
CA ILE A 7 -8.21 -16.24 4.37
C ILE A 7 -7.36 -16.51 3.13
N GLY A 8 -6.57 -17.56 3.18
CA GLY A 8 -5.70 -17.97 2.05
C GLY A 8 -4.50 -17.05 1.83
N HIS A 9 -3.99 -17.05 0.60
CA HIS A 9 -2.84 -16.24 0.15
C HIS A 9 -1.55 -16.48 0.93
N GLU A 10 -1.29 -17.70 1.38
CA GLU A 10 -0.16 -18.03 2.27
C GLU A 10 1.19 -17.64 1.68
N LYS A 11 1.36 -17.81 0.35
CA LYS A 11 2.59 -17.38 -0.34
C LYS A 11 2.77 -15.86 -0.25
N ILE A 12 1.72 -15.09 -0.51
CA ILE A 12 1.78 -13.62 -0.48
C ILE A 12 2.06 -13.13 0.94
N LYS A 13 1.42 -13.73 1.94
CA LYS A 13 1.68 -13.42 3.36
C LYS A 13 3.15 -13.64 3.72
N LYS A 14 3.70 -14.77 3.28
CA LYS A 14 5.12 -15.09 3.49
C LYS A 14 6.04 -14.09 2.79
N ASP A 15 5.76 -13.75 1.54
CA ASP A 15 6.55 -12.79 0.76
C ASP A 15 6.55 -11.40 1.43
N VAL A 16 5.38 -10.96 1.92
CA VAL A 16 5.23 -9.70 2.66
C VAL A 16 6.02 -9.71 3.97
N LEU A 17 5.96 -10.79 4.73
CA LEU A 17 6.76 -10.96 5.95
C LEU A 17 8.26 -10.89 5.66
N ASP A 18 8.73 -11.58 4.65
CA ASP A 18 10.14 -11.58 4.22
C ASP A 18 10.61 -10.17 3.86
N ILE A 19 9.81 -9.40 3.14
CA ILE A 19 10.12 -8.01 2.78
C ILE A 19 10.28 -7.14 4.03
N ILE A 20 9.37 -7.29 4.99
CA ILE A 20 9.39 -6.53 6.24
C ILE A 20 10.61 -6.89 7.10
N GLU A 21 10.88 -8.18 7.28
CA GLU A 21 11.98 -8.66 8.10
C GLU A 21 13.35 -8.31 7.52
N LYS A 22 13.49 -8.37 6.20
CA LYS A 22 14.72 -8.02 5.49
C LYS A 22 14.89 -6.51 5.28
N ASN A 23 13.88 -5.71 5.60
CA ASN A 23 13.85 -4.27 5.38
C ASN A 23 14.23 -3.86 3.94
N ASN A 24 13.74 -4.59 2.97
CA ASN A 24 14.03 -4.41 1.54
C ASN A 24 12.80 -4.08 0.70
N ALA A 25 11.87 -3.31 1.26
CA ALA A 25 10.68 -2.88 0.54
C ALA A 25 11.03 -2.04 -0.69
N SER A 26 10.36 -2.33 -1.81
CA SER A 26 10.37 -1.47 -2.99
C SER A 26 9.54 -0.20 -2.74
N HIS A 27 9.71 0.82 -3.59
CA HIS A 27 8.96 2.08 -3.46
C HIS A 27 7.50 1.97 -3.87
N SER A 28 7.13 0.98 -4.67
CA SER A 28 5.76 0.85 -5.17
C SER A 28 5.38 -0.59 -5.45
N TYR A 29 4.18 -0.94 -5.02
CA TYR A 29 3.55 -2.25 -5.20
C TYR A 29 2.18 -2.08 -5.85
N MET A 30 1.77 -3.09 -6.59
CA MET A 30 0.43 -3.18 -7.15
C MET A 30 -0.18 -4.52 -6.74
N PHE A 31 -1.21 -4.49 -5.90
CA PHE A 31 -1.96 -5.65 -5.44
C PHE A 31 -3.17 -5.84 -6.36
N ILE A 32 -3.13 -6.89 -7.17
CA ILE A 32 -4.10 -7.14 -8.24
C ILE A 32 -4.93 -8.39 -7.91
N GLY A 33 -6.23 -8.28 -8.05
CA GLY A 33 -7.15 -9.40 -7.85
C GLY A 33 -8.59 -8.96 -7.75
N GLN A 34 -9.51 -9.89 -7.72
CA GLN A 34 -10.94 -9.59 -7.64
C GLN A 34 -11.29 -8.77 -6.39
N GLU A 35 -12.38 -8.03 -6.49
CA GLU A 35 -12.93 -7.30 -5.35
C GLU A 35 -13.32 -8.26 -4.22
N GLY A 36 -13.09 -7.85 -2.98
CA GLY A 36 -13.44 -8.66 -1.79
C GLY A 36 -12.46 -9.80 -1.46
N ILE A 37 -11.35 -9.97 -2.20
CA ILE A 37 -10.41 -11.08 -1.99
C ILE A 37 -9.40 -10.85 -0.84
N GLY A 38 -9.46 -9.69 -0.16
CA GLY A 38 -8.59 -9.37 0.97
C GLY A 38 -7.37 -8.50 0.64
N LYS A 39 -7.30 -7.93 -0.55
CA LYS A 39 -6.17 -7.08 -0.97
C LYS A 39 -5.91 -5.90 -0.04
N LEU A 40 -6.96 -5.15 0.31
CA LEU A 40 -6.84 -3.98 1.17
C LEU A 40 -6.43 -4.37 2.59
N MET A 41 -6.97 -5.45 3.12
CA MET A 41 -6.61 -5.95 4.45
C MET A 41 -5.12 -6.31 4.51
N LEU A 42 -4.63 -7.03 3.49
CA LEU A 42 -3.21 -7.38 3.42
C LEU A 42 -2.33 -6.14 3.21
N ALA A 43 -2.76 -5.18 2.39
CA ALA A 43 -2.05 -3.91 2.20
C ALA A 43 -1.92 -3.14 3.52
N LYS A 44 -2.97 -3.09 4.34
CA LYS A 44 -2.94 -2.46 5.67
C LYS A 44 -1.99 -3.18 6.63
N GLU A 45 -2.00 -4.50 6.68
CA GLU A 45 -1.06 -5.26 7.51
C GLU A 45 0.38 -5.09 7.03
N PHE A 46 0.60 -5.05 5.73
CA PHE A 46 1.91 -4.73 5.15
C PHE A 46 2.38 -3.34 5.56
N ALA A 47 1.53 -2.33 5.43
CA ALA A 47 1.83 -0.98 5.85
C ALA A 47 2.18 -0.89 7.34
N LYS A 48 1.40 -1.55 8.20
CA LYS A 48 1.66 -1.61 9.65
C LYS A 48 3.03 -2.19 9.95
N GLY A 49 3.42 -3.28 9.29
CA GLY A 49 4.73 -3.90 9.44
C GLY A 49 5.87 -3.01 8.95
N LEU A 50 5.70 -2.31 7.83
CA LEU A 50 6.68 -1.37 7.29
C LEU A 50 6.93 -0.18 8.23
N LEU A 51 5.91 0.26 8.94
CA LEU A 51 5.94 1.41 9.86
C LEU A 51 6.36 1.03 11.28
N CYS A 52 6.40 -0.24 11.62
CA CYS A 52 6.70 -0.74 12.95
C CYS A 52 8.09 -0.30 13.42
N LEU A 53 8.19 0.09 14.70
CA LEU A 53 9.44 0.55 15.32
C LEU A 53 10.23 -0.58 16.02
N SER A 54 9.64 -1.74 16.18
CA SER A 54 10.27 -2.88 16.82
C SER A 54 11.29 -3.57 15.89
N ASP A 55 12.31 -4.19 16.48
CA ASP A 55 13.21 -5.07 15.73
C ASP A 55 12.51 -6.34 15.26
N ASN A 56 11.56 -6.85 16.04
CA ASN A 56 10.69 -7.97 15.65
C ASN A 56 9.34 -7.46 15.11
N LYS A 57 9.39 -6.98 13.90
CA LYS A 57 8.23 -6.32 13.25
C LYS A 57 7.05 -7.26 13.00
N SER A 58 7.33 -8.52 12.71
CA SER A 58 6.29 -9.51 12.40
C SER A 58 5.38 -9.85 13.58
N GLU A 59 5.91 -9.76 14.80
CA GLU A 59 5.19 -10.10 16.03
C GLU A 59 4.75 -8.89 16.85
N CYS A 60 5.26 -7.71 16.52
CA CYS A 60 4.95 -6.51 17.28
C CYS A 60 3.52 -6.00 16.99
N ASN A 61 2.79 -5.67 18.06
CA ASN A 61 1.49 -4.98 18.00
C ASN A 61 1.38 -3.86 19.05
N ASN A 62 2.44 -3.61 19.80
CA ASN A 62 2.40 -2.75 20.99
C ASN A 62 3.39 -1.58 20.98
N CYS A 63 4.20 -1.41 19.94
CA CYS A 63 5.01 -0.20 19.83
C CYS A 63 4.12 1.03 19.51
N ASP A 64 4.64 2.23 19.70
CA ASP A 64 3.89 3.48 19.46
C ASP A 64 3.32 3.56 18.04
N SER A 65 4.09 3.14 17.03
CA SER A 65 3.63 3.07 15.64
C SER A 65 2.45 2.11 15.47
N CYS A 66 2.55 0.88 15.97
CA CYS A 66 1.49 -0.11 15.86
C CYS A 66 0.20 0.32 16.57
N ILE A 67 0.31 0.93 17.74
CA ILE A 67 -0.85 1.46 18.48
C ILE A 67 -1.52 2.59 17.69
N LYS A 68 -0.77 3.55 17.18
CA LYS A 68 -1.29 4.65 16.37
C LYS A 68 -1.91 4.16 15.06
N PHE A 69 -1.30 3.17 14.42
CA PHE A 69 -1.83 2.57 13.20
C PHE A 69 -3.21 1.93 13.47
N THR A 70 -3.31 1.12 14.49
CA THR A 70 -4.55 0.43 14.87
C THR A 70 -5.66 1.40 15.26
N SER A 71 -5.32 2.52 15.92
CA SER A 71 -6.29 3.56 16.30
C SER A 71 -6.64 4.54 15.16
N GLY A 72 -6.03 4.40 13.99
CA GLY A 72 -6.30 5.28 12.84
C GLY A 72 -5.62 6.64 12.89
N ASN A 73 -4.62 6.83 13.76
CA ASN A 73 -3.96 8.12 14.03
C ASN A 73 -2.47 8.15 13.63
N HIS A 74 -2.03 7.23 12.76
CA HIS A 74 -0.62 7.19 12.37
C HIS A 74 -0.27 8.32 11.41
N PRO A 75 0.69 9.22 11.75
CA PRO A 75 1.01 10.38 10.93
C PRO A 75 1.75 10.02 9.63
N ASP A 76 2.40 8.85 9.58
CA ASP A 76 3.17 8.40 8.42
C ASP A 76 2.40 7.41 7.53
N PHE A 77 1.09 7.31 7.73
CA PHE A 77 0.21 6.42 6.97
C PHE A 77 -1.00 7.17 6.42
N THR A 78 -1.28 6.96 5.15
CA THR A 78 -2.43 7.59 4.46
C THR A 78 -3.07 6.61 3.50
N ILE A 79 -4.40 6.57 3.46
CA ILE A 79 -5.19 5.87 2.45
C ILE A 79 -5.89 6.90 1.58
N VAL A 80 -5.74 6.77 0.26
CA VAL A 80 -6.52 7.49 -0.74
C VAL A 80 -7.62 6.58 -1.25
N GLU A 81 -8.86 7.03 -1.19
CA GLU A 81 -10.03 6.30 -1.65
C GLU A 81 -10.81 7.13 -2.67
N PRO A 82 -11.59 6.47 -3.57
CA PRO A 82 -12.43 7.20 -4.50
C PRO A 82 -13.38 8.17 -3.79
N ASP A 83 -13.50 9.38 -4.32
CA ASP A 83 -14.55 10.33 -3.99
C ASP A 83 -15.69 10.17 -5.00
N GLY A 84 -16.75 9.51 -4.60
CA GLY A 84 -17.76 9.01 -5.50
C GLY A 84 -17.24 7.83 -6.34
N ASN A 85 -17.31 7.96 -7.67
CA ASN A 85 -16.94 6.88 -8.61
C ASN A 85 -15.47 6.90 -9.03
N TYR A 86 -14.73 7.95 -8.72
CA TYR A 86 -13.38 8.17 -9.24
C TYR A 86 -12.43 8.73 -8.18
N ILE A 87 -11.15 8.42 -8.35
CA ILE A 87 -10.06 9.14 -7.67
C ILE A 87 -9.67 10.31 -8.58
N LYS A 88 -9.82 11.52 -8.03
CA LYS A 88 -9.59 12.78 -8.76
C LYS A 88 -8.14 13.22 -8.63
N ILE A 89 -7.69 14.03 -9.59
CA ILE A 89 -6.32 14.57 -9.59
C ILE A 89 -5.97 15.34 -8.33
N ASP A 90 -6.91 16.08 -7.74
CA ASP A 90 -6.66 16.85 -6.50
C ASP A 90 -6.34 15.94 -5.31
N GLN A 91 -6.95 14.74 -5.24
CA GLN A 91 -6.61 13.75 -4.21
C GLN A 91 -5.16 13.25 -4.35
N ILE A 92 -4.70 13.05 -5.58
CA ILE A 92 -3.30 12.65 -5.85
C ILE A 92 -2.34 13.80 -5.56
N ARG A 93 -2.68 15.03 -5.89
CA ARG A 93 -1.87 16.22 -5.58
C ARG A 93 -1.73 16.45 -4.09
N ASP A 94 -2.82 16.32 -3.31
CA ASP A 94 -2.79 16.39 -1.85
C ASP A 94 -1.88 15.31 -1.26
N MET A 95 -1.96 14.08 -1.78
CA MET A 95 -1.06 13.00 -1.41
C MET A 95 0.39 13.35 -1.72
N GLN A 96 0.69 13.91 -2.89
CA GLN A 96 2.04 14.31 -3.28
C GLN A 96 2.63 15.39 -2.38
N ASP A 97 1.83 16.35 -1.94
CA ASP A 97 2.28 17.36 -0.97
C ASP A 97 2.76 16.71 0.34
N SER A 98 2.06 15.67 0.80
CA SER A 98 2.46 14.89 1.97
C SER A 98 3.69 14.00 1.72
N ILE A 99 3.85 13.46 0.51
CA ILE A 99 4.98 12.58 0.14
C ILE A 99 6.33 13.26 0.34
N TYR A 100 6.45 14.54 0.02
CA TYR A 100 7.72 15.27 0.12
C TYR A 100 8.04 15.74 1.55
N GLN A 101 7.16 15.49 2.51
CA GLN A 101 7.43 15.70 3.93
C GLN A 101 8.01 14.40 4.53
N LYS A 102 9.10 14.54 5.29
CA LYS A 102 9.74 13.39 5.94
C LYS A 102 8.80 12.69 6.93
N PRO A 103 9.02 11.38 7.18
CA PRO A 103 8.29 10.66 8.24
C PRO A 103 8.44 11.34 9.60
N ILE A 104 7.40 11.26 10.42
CA ILE A 104 7.36 11.88 11.76
C ILE A 104 7.84 10.90 12.82
N ILE A 105 7.32 9.67 12.85
CA ILE A 105 7.65 8.67 13.87
C ILE A 105 8.32 7.42 13.33
N SER A 106 8.02 6.99 12.12
CA SER A 106 8.60 5.80 11.49
C SER A 106 9.76 6.16 10.56
N SER A 107 10.53 5.18 10.13
CA SER A 107 11.60 5.38 9.14
C SER A 107 11.06 5.49 7.71
N LYS A 108 9.82 5.06 7.51
CA LYS A 108 9.11 5.06 6.23
C LYS A 108 7.79 5.81 6.33
N LYS A 109 7.27 6.17 5.17
CA LYS A 109 5.95 6.76 4.99
C LYS A 109 5.20 5.94 3.96
N VAL A 110 4.02 5.45 4.30
CA VAL A 110 3.26 4.51 3.48
C VAL A 110 1.94 5.11 3.02
N PHE A 111 1.67 4.99 1.74
CA PHE A 111 0.42 5.41 1.10
C PHE A 111 -0.24 4.19 0.44
N ILE A 112 -1.51 4.00 0.71
CA ILE A 112 -2.36 3.05 -0.01
C ILE A 112 -3.30 3.84 -0.89
N ILE A 113 -3.34 3.51 -2.18
CA ILE A 113 -4.37 3.99 -3.11
C ILE A 113 -5.33 2.84 -3.34
N ASN A 114 -6.47 2.89 -2.64
CA ASN A 114 -7.49 1.86 -2.75
C ASN A 114 -8.33 2.08 -4.01
N ASN A 115 -8.66 0.99 -4.72
CA ASN A 115 -9.31 1.07 -6.02
C ASN A 115 -8.57 2.02 -6.98
N ALA A 116 -7.26 1.83 -7.11
CA ALA A 116 -6.40 2.68 -7.93
C ALA A 116 -6.80 2.67 -9.42
N ASP A 117 -7.45 1.62 -9.89
CA ASP A 117 -8.06 1.51 -11.23
C ASP A 117 -9.23 2.49 -11.46
N LYS A 118 -9.71 3.16 -10.40
CA LYS A 118 -10.66 4.27 -10.49
C LYS A 118 -10.02 5.66 -10.61
N MET A 119 -8.70 5.74 -10.69
CA MET A 119 -8.03 7.00 -11.04
C MET A 119 -8.35 7.37 -12.49
N ARG A 120 -8.77 8.63 -12.69
CA ARG A 120 -8.85 9.20 -14.03
C ARG A 120 -7.45 9.37 -14.62
N GLU A 121 -7.35 9.49 -15.93
CA GLU A 121 -6.07 9.56 -16.63
C GLU A 121 -5.19 10.70 -16.12
N GLU A 122 -5.77 11.85 -15.82
CA GLU A 122 -5.06 13.01 -15.28
C GLU A 122 -4.43 12.68 -13.89
N ALA A 123 -5.17 11.97 -13.04
CA ALA A 123 -4.68 11.52 -11.73
C ALA A 123 -3.54 10.50 -11.88
N GLN A 124 -3.67 9.57 -12.83
CA GLN A 124 -2.62 8.60 -13.13
C GLN A 124 -1.34 9.28 -13.63
N ASN A 125 -1.47 10.25 -14.54
CA ASN A 125 -0.33 11.02 -15.05
C ASN A 125 0.36 11.83 -13.94
N ALA A 126 -0.42 12.42 -13.03
CA ALA A 126 0.14 13.12 -11.88
C ALA A 126 0.95 12.19 -10.97
N LEU A 127 0.48 10.96 -10.75
CA LEU A 127 1.15 9.96 -9.92
C LEU A 127 2.48 9.50 -10.53
N LEU A 128 2.62 9.48 -11.85
CA LEU A 128 3.82 9.00 -12.54
C LEU A 128 5.09 9.69 -12.06
N LYS A 129 5.05 10.99 -11.83
CA LYS A 129 6.22 11.74 -11.35
C LYS A 129 6.76 11.16 -10.03
N THR A 130 5.88 10.83 -9.11
CA THR A 130 6.27 10.24 -7.83
C THR A 130 6.80 8.81 -7.99
N LEU A 131 6.22 8.02 -8.89
CA LEU A 131 6.67 6.65 -9.16
C LEU A 131 8.02 6.60 -9.86
N GLU A 132 8.36 7.62 -10.64
CA GLU A 132 9.64 7.72 -11.35
C GLU A 132 10.79 8.13 -10.43
N GLU A 133 10.56 9.09 -9.55
CA GLU A 133 11.56 9.66 -8.64
C GLU A 133 11.02 9.72 -7.20
N PRO A 134 10.75 8.56 -6.56
CA PRO A 134 10.21 8.56 -5.20
C PRO A 134 11.29 8.97 -4.19
N PRO A 135 10.92 9.73 -3.14
CA PRO A 135 11.79 9.88 -1.97
C PRO A 135 12.13 8.50 -1.37
N HIS A 136 13.33 8.36 -0.81
CA HIS A 136 13.84 7.07 -0.33
C HIS A 136 13.00 6.42 0.79
N TYR A 137 12.23 7.21 1.54
CA TYR A 137 11.40 6.76 2.66
C TYR A 137 9.98 6.33 2.27
N ILE A 138 9.57 6.51 1.00
CA ILE A 138 8.19 6.28 0.55
C ILE A 138 7.97 4.83 0.12
N VAL A 139 6.80 4.30 0.50
CA VAL A 139 6.21 3.08 -0.09
C VAL A 139 4.76 3.39 -0.49
N ILE A 140 4.44 3.13 -1.75
CA ILE A 140 3.10 3.30 -2.31
C ILE A 140 2.54 1.93 -2.68
N ILE A 141 1.33 1.62 -2.21
CA ILE A 141 0.64 0.38 -2.52
C ILE A 141 -0.65 0.70 -3.28
N LEU A 142 -0.72 0.27 -4.54
CA LEU A 142 -1.92 0.37 -5.36
C LEU A 142 -2.75 -0.90 -5.19
N VAL A 143 -4.01 -0.75 -4.79
CA VAL A 143 -4.97 -1.87 -4.71
C VAL A 143 -5.87 -1.80 -5.93
N VAL A 144 -5.85 -2.84 -6.77
CA VAL A 144 -6.40 -2.83 -8.13
C VAL A 144 -7.25 -4.07 -8.37
N SER A 145 -8.43 -3.90 -8.95
CA SER A 145 -9.29 -5.01 -9.39
C SER A 145 -9.15 -5.26 -10.89
N ASN A 146 -9.01 -4.22 -11.70
CA ASN A 146 -8.80 -4.31 -13.14
C ASN A 146 -7.58 -3.51 -13.57
N GLU A 147 -6.44 -4.19 -13.75
CA GLU A 147 -5.18 -3.53 -14.15
C GLU A 147 -5.22 -2.94 -15.56
N ASN A 148 -6.14 -3.38 -16.42
CA ASN A 148 -6.29 -2.86 -17.77
C ASN A 148 -6.76 -1.39 -17.80
N LEU A 149 -7.33 -0.89 -16.70
CA LEU A 149 -7.73 0.51 -16.55
C LEU A 149 -6.57 1.43 -16.16
N LEU A 150 -5.39 0.87 -15.88
CA LEU A 150 -4.18 1.62 -15.54
C LEU A 150 -3.26 1.77 -16.75
N LEU A 151 -2.59 2.92 -16.82
CA LEU A 151 -1.58 3.19 -17.83
C LEU A 151 -0.42 2.20 -17.72
N ASN A 152 0.12 1.76 -18.85
CA ASN A 152 1.28 0.87 -18.89
C ASN A 152 2.50 1.47 -18.20
N THR A 153 2.64 2.79 -18.22
CA THR A 153 3.70 3.54 -17.53
C THR A 153 3.62 3.40 -16.01
N ILE A 154 2.41 3.31 -15.42
CA ILE A 154 2.23 3.01 -14.00
C ILE A 154 2.56 1.55 -13.74
N LYS A 155 2.00 0.63 -14.52
CA LYS A 155 2.18 -0.81 -14.33
C LYS A 155 3.64 -1.23 -14.41
N SER A 156 4.45 -0.60 -15.26
CA SER A 156 5.88 -0.91 -15.41
C SER A 156 6.74 -0.43 -14.25
N ARG A 157 6.23 0.47 -13.40
CA ARG A 157 6.96 1.04 -12.26
C ARG A 157 6.60 0.43 -10.91
N CYS A 158 5.64 -0.48 -10.88
CA CYS A 158 5.20 -1.16 -9.66
C CYS A 158 5.56 -2.63 -9.68
N LEU A 159 5.96 -3.17 -8.52
CA LEU A 159 6.04 -4.62 -8.32
C LEU A 159 4.63 -5.18 -8.19
N LYS A 160 4.27 -6.08 -9.09
CA LYS A 160 2.94 -6.68 -9.12
C LYS A 160 2.87 -7.89 -8.21
N ILE A 161 1.83 -7.93 -7.38
CA ILE A 161 1.46 -9.08 -6.56
C ILE A 161 0.04 -9.48 -6.96
N HIS A 162 -0.11 -10.67 -7.53
CA HIS A 162 -1.38 -11.20 -8.00
C HIS A 162 -2.05 -12.06 -6.93
N PHE A 163 -3.26 -11.66 -6.53
CA PHE A 163 -4.13 -12.43 -5.65
C PHE A 163 -4.98 -13.36 -6.50
N SER A 164 -4.85 -14.66 -6.29
CA SER A 164 -5.69 -15.66 -6.96
C SER A 164 -6.99 -15.85 -6.20
N ASN A 165 -8.03 -16.29 -6.94
CA ASN A 165 -9.26 -16.71 -6.30
C ASN A 165 -8.97 -17.87 -5.34
N LEU A 166 -9.55 -17.79 -4.14
CA LEU A 166 -9.51 -18.89 -3.19
C LEU A 166 -10.21 -20.10 -3.84
N SER A 167 -9.47 -21.19 -3.99
CA SER A 167 -10.11 -22.46 -4.34
C SER A 167 -11.13 -22.78 -3.23
N LYS A 168 -12.36 -23.01 -3.62
CA LYS A 168 -13.33 -23.64 -2.71
C LYS A 168 -12.84 -25.06 -2.49
N GLU A 169 -12.20 -25.32 -1.36
CA GLU A 169 -12.12 -26.64 -0.79
C GLU A 169 -13.41 -26.99 -0.07
#